data_010ffc8a3caadb046410fdea4e4f2b1b
#
_entry.id   010ffc8a3caadb046410fdea4e4f2b1b
#
_cell.length_a   1.000
_cell.length_b   1.000
_cell.length_c   1.000
_cell.angle_alpha   90.00
_cell.angle_beta   90.00
_cell.angle_gamma   90.00
#
_symmetry.space_group_name_H-M   'P 1'
#
loop_
_entity.id
_entity.type
_entity.pdbx_description
1 polymer ?
#
loop_
_entity_poly.entity_id
_entity_poly.type
_entity_poly.pdbx_seq_one_letter_code
_entity_poly.pdbx_strand_id
1 'polypeptide(L)'
;MECADYVEVDVRLSRDHVPVLMHDPTVDRTTNGNGRVAEFSAADLRLLDAGKGEPVPTLEEVCLLIGGKTGLCVEIKEPGSELEVCEVLDRVAGGPLLVVSFHRASLAMVHDVMPDIPLGLIHTQPVPPTPRKSEDPPFRVYLPKFDTLTREAVEEVHARGMRVIPWTLGSTAEWDRARGMGVDGFATDDPCKARRWRDTVQ
;
A
#
# COMPACT_ATOMS: atom_id res chain seq x y z
N MET A 1 -9.75 -12.08 -3.26
CA MET A 1 -10.06 -11.24 -2.08
C MET A 1 -10.32 -12.05 -0.81
N GLU A 2 -10.90 -13.23 -0.88
CA GLU A 2 -11.24 -14.04 0.32
C GLU A 2 -10.04 -14.53 1.15
N CYS A 3 -8.82 -14.46 0.61
CA CYS A 3 -7.62 -14.98 1.27
C CYS A 3 -6.75 -13.90 1.95
N ALA A 4 -7.00 -12.63 1.73
CA ALA A 4 -6.23 -11.52 2.28
C ALA A 4 -7.07 -10.69 3.25
N ASP A 5 -6.45 -10.17 4.31
CA ASP A 5 -7.08 -9.24 5.24
C ASP A 5 -7.12 -7.83 4.65
N TYR A 6 -6.12 -7.47 3.82
CA TYR A 6 -6.04 -6.23 3.04
C TYR A 6 -5.61 -6.53 1.61
N VAL A 7 -6.12 -5.75 0.66
CA VAL A 7 -5.59 -5.65 -0.72
C VAL A 7 -4.81 -4.35 -0.80
N GLU A 8 -3.59 -4.44 -1.31
CA GLU A 8 -2.75 -3.27 -1.53
C GLU A 8 -2.84 -2.80 -2.98
N VAL A 9 -2.82 -1.49 -3.18
CA VAL A 9 -2.88 -0.83 -4.49
C VAL A 9 -1.97 0.40 -4.55
N ASP A 10 -1.30 0.55 -5.68
CA ASP A 10 -0.40 1.67 -5.98
C ASP A 10 -1.14 2.79 -6.71
N VAL A 11 -1.12 4.00 -6.18
CA VAL A 11 -1.86 5.13 -6.76
C VAL A 11 -0.94 6.20 -7.33
N ARG A 12 -1.29 6.64 -8.55
CA ARG A 12 -0.73 7.80 -9.26
C ARG A 12 -1.86 8.67 -9.79
N LEU A 13 -1.53 9.90 -10.22
CA LEU A 13 -2.48 10.77 -10.90
C LEU A 13 -2.33 10.70 -12.43
N SER A 14 -3.48 10.65 -13.10
CA SER A 14 -3.59 10.98 -14.52
C SER A 14 -3.36 12.48 -14.76
N ARG A 15 -3.24 12.90 -16.02
CA ARG A 15 -3.13 14.31 -16.43
C ARG A 15 -4.29 15.19 -15.95
N ASP A 16 -5.47 14.63 -15.88
CA ASP A 16 -6.70 15.27 -15.44
C ASP A 16 -7.01 15.03 -13.94
N HIS A 17 -5.96 14.71 -13.17
CA HIS A 17 -6.01 14.58 -11.71
C HIS A 17 -6.96 13.48 -11.19
N VAL A 18 -7.17 12.41 -11.94
CA VAL A 18 -7.90 11.25 -11.46
C VAL A 18 -6.92 10.23 -10.85
N PRO A 19 -7.13 9.78 -9.61
CA PRO A 19 -6.34 8.69 -9.01
C PRO A 19 -6.55 7.36 -9.76
N VAL A 20 -5.47 6.82 -10.34
CA VAL A 20 -5.44 5.58 -11.12
C VAL A 20 -4.46 4.59 -10.51
N LEU A 21 -4.67 3.29 -10.73
CA LEU A 21 -3.77 2.27 -10.19
C LEU A 21 -2.64 1.98 -11.16
N MET A 22 -1.43 2.36 -10.75
CA MET A 22 -0.21 2.10 -11.49
C MET A 22 1.01 2.14 -10.57
N HIS A 23 1.79 1.06 -10.57
CA HIS A 23 3.03 1.00 -9.79
C HIS A 23 4.09 1.95 -10.36
N ASP A 24 4.39 1.82 -11.66
CA ASP A 24 5.46 2.56 -12.32
C ASP A 24 5.02 3.98 -12.69
N PRO A 25 5.94 4.94 -12.84
CA PRO A 25 5.60 6.28 -13.33
C PRO A 25 5.21 6.31 -14.80
N THR A 26 5.39 5.20 -15.53
CA THR A 26 5.04 5.01 -16.93
C THR A 26 4.14 3.80 -17.12
N VAL A 27 3.40 3.77 -18.24
CA VAL A 27 2.49 2.66 -18.56
C VAL A 27 3.18 1.49 -19.29
N ASP A 28 4.46 1.63 -19.65
CA ASP A 28 5.19 0.78 -20.60
C ASP A 28 5.29 -0.69 -20.18
N ARG A 29 5.53 -0.98 -18.90
CA ARG A 29 5.77 -2.36 -18.43
C ARG A 29 4.51 -3.19 -18.31
N THR A 30 3.40 -2.57 -17.96
CA THR A 30 2.18 -3.27 -17.53
C THR A 30 1.00 -3.04 -18.46
N THR A 31 1.19 -2.26 -19.54
CA THR A 31 0.14 -2.02 -20.55
C THR A 31 0.70 -2.16 -21.97
N ASN A 32 -0.18 -2.07 -22.95
CA ASN A 32 0.19 -1.97 -24.36
C ASN A 32 0.51 -0.53 -24.83
N GLY A 33 0.52 0.45 -23.90
CA GLY A 33 0.87 1.85 -24.17
C GLY A 33 2.34 2.16 -23.90
N ASN A 34 2.72 3.42 -24.13
CA ASN A 34 4.07 3.94 -23.87
C ASN A 34 3.99 5.41 -23.45
N GLY A 35 4.68 5.79 -22.37
CA GLY A 35 4.73 7.16 -21.84
C GLY A 35 4.41 7.26 -20.35
N ARG A 36 4.43 8.48 -19.82
CA ARG A 36 4.19 8.73 -18.39
C ARG A 36 2.69 8.72 -18.08
N VAL A 37 2.30 8.14 -16.95
CA VAL A 37 0.91 8.14 -16.46
C VAL A 37 0.33 9.57 -16.43
N ALA A 38 1.10 10.55 -15.95
CA ALA A 38 0.69 11.95 -15.87
C ALA A 38 0.52 12.67 -17.24
N GLU A 39 0.84 12.03 -18.35
CA GLU A 39 0.62 12.56 -19.71
C GLU A 39 -0.71 12.12 -20.31
N PHE A 40 -1.35 11.09 -19.74
CA PHE A 40 -2.64 10.55 -20.18
C PHE A 40 -3.79 11.08 -19.32
N SER A 41 -4.94 11.36 -19.93
CA SER A 41 -6.17 11.49 -19.17
C SER A 41 -6.62 10.13 -18.63
N ALA A 42 -7.48 10.10 -17.61
CA ALA A 42 -8.06 8.85 -17.13
C ALA A 42 -8.81 8.10 -18.24
N ALA A 43 -9.48 8.85 -19.13
CA ALA A 43 -10.15 8.28 -20.30
C ALA A 43 -9.17 7.62 -21.29
N ASP A 44 -7.99 8.21 -21.53
CA ASP A 44 -6.94 7.63 -22.37
C ASP A 44 -6.34 6.38 -21.74
N LEU A 45 -6.07 6.40 -20.42
CA LEU A 45 -5.58 5.24 -19.65
C LEU A 45 -6.55 4.06 -19.69
N ARG A 46 -7.85 4.35 -19.70
CA ARG A 46 -8.89 3.32 -19.81
C ARG A 46 -8.91 2.59 -21.15
N LEU A 47 -8.31 3.15 -22.20
CA LEU A 47 -8.18 2.50 -23.51
C LEU A 47 -6.99 1.57 -23.62
N LEU A 48 -6.08 1.60 -22.63
CA LEU A 48 -4.92 0.71 -22.60
C LEU A 48 -5.31 -0.66 -22.02
N ASP A 49 -4.72 -1.71 -22.59
CA ASP A 49 -4.82 -3.07 -22.06
C ASP A 49 -3.74 -3.26 -20.98
N ALA A 50 -4.18 -3.32 -19.72
CA ALA A 50 -3.33 -3.59 -18.57
C ALA A 50 -3.16 -5.11 -18.29
N GLY A 51 -3.55 -5.92 -19.26
CA GLY A 51 -3.43 -7.37 -19.25
C GLY A 51 -4.80 -8.05 -19.33
N LYS A 52 -4.89 -9.08 -20.18
CA LYS A 52 -6.11 -9.88 -20.39
C LYS A 52 -7.32 -9.07 -20.90
N GLY A 53 -7.10 -7.93 -21.52
CA GLY A 53 -8.16 -7.04 -22.00
C GLY A 53 -8.75 -6.11 -20.92
N GLU A 54 -8.18 -6.11 -19.70
CA GLU A 54 -8.65 -5.23 -18.63
C GLU A 54 -7.98 -3.84 -18.73
N PRO A 55 -8.73 -2.75 -18.54
CA PRO A 55 -8.19 -1.40 -18.57
C PRO A 55 -7.37 -1.07 -17.31
N VAL A 56 -6.62 0.05 -17.34
CA VAL A 56 -6.07 0.65 -16.13
C VAL A 56 -7.22 1.17 -15.26
N PRO A 57 -7.41 0.65 -14.04
CA PRO A 57 -8.54 1.04 -13.20
C PRO A 57 -8.27 2.35 -12.45
N THR A 58 -9.33 3.05 -12.08
CA THR A 58 -9.28 4.15 -11.12
C THR A 58 -9.34 3.63 -9.68
N LEU A 59 -8.86 4.44 -8.73
CA LEU A 59 -9.00 4.13 -7.29
C LEU A 59 -10.47 3.98 -6.90
N GLU A 60 -11.36 4.83 -7.43
CA GLU A 60 -12.80 4.77 -7.18
C GLU A 60 -13.41 3.42 -7.61
N GLU A 61 -13.10 2.96 -8.82
CA GLU A 61 -13.58 1.66 -9.33
C GLU A 61 -13.16 0.51 -8.42
N VAL A 62 -11.92 0.54 -7.90
CA VAL A 62 -11.42 -0.50 -7.00
C VAL A 62 -12.05 -0.40 -5.60
N CYS A 63 -12.24 0.79 -5.05
CA CYS A 63 -12.98 0.98 -3.80
C CYS A 63 -14.40 0.37 -3.90
N LEU A 64 -15.11 0.66 -4.98
CA LEU A 64 -16.46 0.13 -5.23
C LEU A 64 -16.45 -1.40 -5.43
N LEU A 65 -15.47 -1.95 -6.12
CA LEU A 65 -15.31 -3.39 -6.34
C LEU A 65 -15.06 -4.15 -5.02
N ILE A 66 -14.20 -3.60 -4.17
CA ILE A 66 -13.89 -4.17 -2.85
C ILE A 66 -15.12 -4.07 -1.94
N GLY A 67 -15.83 -2.92 -1.94
CA GLY A 67 -17.10 -2.75 -1.27
C GLY A 67 -17.08 -3.10 0.22
N GLY A 68 -15.97 -2.89 0.91
CA GLY A 68 -15.80 -3.21 2.34
C GLY A 68 -15.65 -4.69 2.69
N LYS A 69 -15.56 -5.60 1.71
CA LYS A 69 -15.41 -7.05 1.93
C LYS A 69 -14.03 -7.44 2.46
N THR A 70 -13.03 -6.62 2.21
CA THR A 70 -11.67 -6.73 2.73
C THR A 70 -11.12 -5.34 2.98
N GLY A 71 -10.05 -5.20 3.75
CA GLY A 71 -9.38 -3.91 3.94
C GLY A 71 -8.67 -3.45 2.66
N LEU A 72 -8.51 -2.15 2.50
CA LEU A 72 -7.77 -1.52 1.41
C LEU A 72 -6.54 -0.80 1.95
N CYS A 73 -5.36 -1.17 1.42
CA CYS A 73 -4.10 -0.50 1.66
C CYS A 73 -3.73 0.31 0.43
N VAL A 74 -3.67 1.64 0.54
CA VAL A 74 -3.43 2.54 -0.58
C VAL A 74 -2.02 3.11 -0.47
N GLU A 75 -1.13 2.76 -1.41
CA GLU A 75 0.18 3.39 -1.53
C GLU A 75 0.11 4.66 -2.37
N ILE A 76 0.45 5.79 -1.77
CA ILE A 76 0.70 7.04 -2.48
C ILE A 76 2.14 7.01 -3.01
N LYS A 77 2.29 6.83 -4.34
CA LYS A 77 3.60 6.66 -5.00
C LYS A 77 4.39 7.95 -5.12
N GLU A 78 3.73 9.08 -5.18
CA GLU A 78 4.40 10.38 -5.38
C GLU A 78 3.63 11.53 -4.68
N PRO A 79 4.35 12.54 -4.15
CA PRO A 79 3.72 13.72 -3.57
C PRO A 79 2.87 14.48 -4.61
N GLY A 80 1.77 15.08 -4.12
CA GLY A 80 0.86 15.90 -4.93
C GLY A 80 -0.42 15.18 -5.36
N SER A 81 -0.65 13.94 -4.88
CA SER A 81 -1.88 13.17 -5.15
C SER A 81 -2.75 12.96 -3.91
N GLU A 82 -2.32 13.51 -2.77
CA GLU A 82 -2.92 13.22 -1.46
C GLU A 82 -4.37 13.66 -1.37
N LEU A 83 -4.68 14.87 -1.87
CA LEU A 83 -6.03 15.45 -1.79
C LEU A 83 -7.03 14.66 -2.63
N GLU A 84 -6.68 14.35 -3.87
CA GLU A 84 -7.52 13.57 -4.78
C GLU A 84 -7.74 12.14 -4.25
N VAL A 85 -6.70 11.53 -3.66
CA VAL A 85 -6.81 10.21 -3.01
C VAL A 85 -7.74 10.30 -1.80
N CYS A 86 -7.54 11.26 -0.90
CA CYS A 86 -8.40 11.45 0.28
C CYS A 86 -9.86 11.68 -0.13
N GLU A 87 -10.11 12.50 -1.16
CA GLU A 87 -11.47 12.78 -1.66
C GLU A 87 -12.16 11.51 -2.15
N VAL A 88 -11.46 10.64 -2.89
CA VAL A 88 -12.02 9.35 -3.33
C VAL A 88 -12.28 8.45 -2.13
N LEU A 89 -11.34 8.33 -1.19
CA LEU A 89 -11.49 7.45 -0.03
C LEU A 89 -12.65 7.89 0.88
N ASP A 90 -12.79 9.18 1.14
CA ASP A 90 -13.91 9.73 1.95
C ASP A 90 -15.27 9.44 1.31
N ARG A 91 -15.35 9.55 -0.02
CA ARG A 91 -16.60 9.40 -0.75
C ARG A 91 -17.08 7.96 -0.90
N VAL A 92 -16.17 7.01 -1.19
CA VAL A 92 -16.59 5.67 -1.65
C VAL A 92 -15.93 4.49 -0.92
N ALA A 93 -14.95 4.72 -0.06
CA ALA A 93 -14.34 3.61 0.65
C ALA A 93 -15.26 3.06 1.74
N GLY A 94 -15.51 1.75 1.69
CA GLY A 94 -16.30 1.06 2.69
C GLY A 94 -15.48 -0.04 3.35
N GLY A 95 -15.10 0.13 4.63
CA GLY A 95 -14.33 -0.89 5.35
C GLY A 95 -12.99 -0.39 5.89
N PRO A 96 -12.14 -1.29 6.40
CA PRO A 96 -10.85 -0.91 6.95
C PRO A 96 -9.93 -0.29 5.89
N LEU A 97 -9.32 0.85 6.22
CA LEU A 97 -8.37 1.56 5.37
C LEU A 97 -7.00 1.63 6.04
N LEU A 98 -5.95 1.64 5.21
CA LEU A 98 -4.59 1.97 5.58
C LEU A 98 -3.99 2.77 4.42
N VAL A 99 -3.46 3.96 4.67
CA VAL A 99 -2.72 4.73 3.67
C VAL A 99 -1.23 4.62 3.97
N VAL A 100 -0.46 4.27 2.95
CA VAL A 100 0.98 4.04 3.08
C VAL A 100 1.75 4.84 2.04
N SER A 101 2.99 5.18 2.35
CA SER A 101 3.90 5.85 1.39
C SER A 101 5.35 5.74 1.86
N PHE A 102 6.28 5.88 0.93
CA PHE A 102 7.69 6.21 1.24
C PHE A 102 7.88 7.66 1.65
N HIS A 103 6.92 8.54 1.31
CA HIS A 103 7.00 9.99 1.49
C HIS A 103 6.30 10.42 2.78
N ARG A 104 7.07 10.78 3.82
CA ARG A 104 6.54 11.28 5.10
C ARG A 104 5.66 12.51 4.92
N ALA A 105 6.03 13.40 4.00
CA ALA A 105 5.25 14.62 3.71
C ALA A 105 3.86 14.29 3.20
N SER A 106 3.73 13.28 2.32
CA SER A 106 2.43 12.80 1.83
C SER A 106 1.57 12.25 2.98
N LEU A 107 2.18 11.45 3.86
CA LEU A 107 1.46 10.92 5.03
C LEU A 107 1.05 12.03 6.02
N ALA A 108 1.86 13.09 6.18
CA ALA A 108 1.49 14.24 6.99
C ALA A 108 0.27 14.97 6.39
N MET A 109 0.26 15.19 5.07
CA MET A 109 -0.87 15.81 4.39
C MET A 109 -2.14 14.97 4.48
N VAL A 110 -2.04 13.65 4.32
CA VAL A 110 -3.19 12.74 4.54
C VAL A 110 -3.70 12.84 5.97
N HIS A 111 -2.81 12.90 6.98
CA HIS A 111 -3.22 13.07 8.37
C HIS A 111 -3.97 14.37 8.63
N ASP A 112 -3.52 15.47 8.02
CA ASP A 112 -4.17 16.78 8.16
C ASP A 112 -5.59 16.78 7.57
N VAL A 113 -5.83 16.01 6.49
CA VAL A 113 -7.13 15.92 5.82
C VAL A 113 -8.03 14.84 6.43
N MET A 114 -7.46 13.70 6.80
CA MET A 114 -8.15 12.51 7.32
C MET A 114 -7.46 11.98 8.57
N PRO A 115 -7.57 12.66 9.73
CA PRO A 115 -6.78 12.37 10.94
C PRO A 115 -7.01 10.98 11.55
N ASP A 116 -8.17 10.37 11.27
CA ASP A 116 -8.56 9.07 11.82
C ASP A 116 -8.07 7.88 10.97
N ILE A 117 -7.59 8.12 9.74
CA ILE A 117 -7.08 7.04 8.88
C ILE A 117 -5.74 6.53 9.45
N PRO A 118 -5.58 5.20 9.65
CA PRO A 118 -4.30 4.61 9.96
C PRO A 118 -3.28 4.88 8.86
N LEU A 119 -2.07 5.32 9.26
CA LEU A 119 -0.97 5.60 8.35
C LEU A 119 0.17 4.60 8.53
N GLY A 120 0.80 4.23 7.42
CA GLY A 120 1.97 3.37 7.41
C GLY A 120 3.15 3.94 6.62
N LEU A 121 4.34 3.88 7.21
CA LEU A 121 5.57 4.30 6.56
C LEU A 121 6.25 3.12 5.87
N ILE A 122 6.36 3.17 4.54
CA ILE A 122 7.15 2.20 3.77
C ILE A 122 8.62 2.63 3.81
N HIS A 123 9.51 1.67 4.02
CA HIS A 123 10.94 1.96 4.08
C HIS A 123 11.79 0.78 3.63
N THR A 124 12.96 1.07 3.06
CA THR A 124 13.93 0.05 2.64
C THR A 124 14.87 -0.38 3.77
N GLN A 125 14.98 0.41 4.84
CA GLN A 125 15.80 0.09 6.00
C GLN A 125 15.00 -0.73 7.02
N PRO A 126 15.65 -1.56 7.84
CA PRO A 126 14.97 -2.43 8.80
C PRO A 126 14.34 -1.69 9.98
N VAL A 127 14.82 -0.52 10.31
CA VAL A 127 14.29 0.33 11.41
C VAL A 127 13.94 1.70 10.86
N PRO A 128 12.76 2.26 11.20
CA PRO A 128 12.40 3.60 10.75
C PRO A 128 13.39 4.62 11.32
N PRO A 129 13.76 5.62 10.53
CA PRO A 129 14.55 6.73 11.04
C PRO A 129 13.83 7.35 12.25
N THR A 130 14.63 7.86 13.21
CA THR A 130 14.09 8.52 14.40
C THR A 130 13.06 9.57 14.01
N PRO A 131 11.88 9.63 14.66
CA PRO A 131 10.89 10.65 14.39
C PRO A 131 11.52 12.02 14.46
N ARG A 132 11.34 12.82 13.42
CA ARG A 132 11.71 14.24 13.43
C ARG A 132 10.63 14.93 14.26
N LYS A 133 10.84 15.11 15.59
CA LYS A 133 10.03 15.92 16.52
C LYS A 133 8.70 16.41 15.92
N SER A 134 7.62 16.45 16.60
CA SER A 134 6.30 17.06 16.28
C SER A 134 5.78 17.21 14.84
N GLU A 135 6.58 16.92 13.80
CA GLU A 135 6.25 17.07 12.38
C GLU A 135 5.88 15.74 11.71
N ASP A 136 6.19 14.59 12.34
CA ASP A 136 5.79 13.30 11.79
C ASP A 136 4.37 12.97 12.25
N PRO A 137 3.48 12.57 11.32
CA PRO A 137 2.16 12.07 11.70
C PRO A 137 2.28 10.80 12.55
N PRO A 138 1.25 10.46 13.33
CA PRO A 138 1.27 9.27 14.19
C PRO A 138 1.17 7.99 13.34
N PHE A 139 2.27 7.53 12.80
CA PHE A 139 2.32 6.25 12.07
C PHE A 139 1.86 5.11 12.98
N ARG A 140 0.98 4.26 12.45
CA ARG A 140 0.49 3.05 13.12
C ARG A 140 1.21 1.80 12.65
N VAL A 141 1.76 1.84 11.41
CA VAL A 141 2.35 0.69 10.75
C VAL A 141 3.71 1.08 10.16
N TYR A 142 4.67 0.21 10.31
CA TYR A 142 5.96 0.28 9.63
C TYR A 142 6.07 -0.88 8.65
N LEU A 143 6.37 -0.56 7.38
CA LEU A 143 6.44 -1.51 6.29
C LEU A 143 7.88 -1.58 5.74
N PRO A 144 8.77 -2.35 6.40
CA PRO A 144 10.16 -2.48 5.97
C PRO A 144 10.30 -3.49 4.83
N LYS A 145 11.36 -3.33 4.02
CA LYS A 145 11.78 -4.39 3.10
C LYS A 145 12.24 -5.61 3.91
N PHE A 146 11.73 -6.80 3.56
CA PHE A 146 11.94 -8.03 4.34
C PHE A 146 13.39 -8.50 4.41
N ASP A 147 14.15 -8.38 3.31
CA ASP A 147 15.49 -8.97 3.18
C ASP A 147 16.45 -8.60 4.32
N THR A 148 16.35 -7.37 4.83
CA THR A 148 17.24 -6.83 5.87
C THR A 148 16.61 -6.80 7.26
N LEU A 149 15.35 -7.25 7.41
CA LEU A 149 14.64 -7.21 8.69
C LEU A 149 15.21 -8.22 9.69
N THR A 150 15.40 -7.77 10.93
CA THR A 150 15.85 -8.59 12.07
C THR A 150 14.82 -8.57 13.19
N ARG A 151 14.91 -9.52 14.12
CA ARG A 151 14.04 -9.56 15.33
C ARG A 151 14.21 -8.28 16.15
N GLU A 152 15.44 -7.83 16.37
CA GLU A 152 15.75 -6.64 17.17
C GLU A 152 15.11 -5.38 16.55
N ALA A 153 15.09 -5.30 15.21
CA ALA A 153 14.41 -4.20 14.52
C ALA A 153 12.88 -4.25 14.73
N VAL A 154 12.28 -5.44 14.71
CA VAL A 154 10.85 -5.62 15.03
C VAL A 154 10.54 -5.16 16.45
N GLU A 155 11.35 -5.61 17.42
CA GLU A 155 11.19 -5.24 18.85
C GLU A 155 11.34 -3.72 19.05
N GLU A 156 12.28 -3.07 18.34
CA GLU A 156 12.44 -1.61 18.40
C GLU A 156 11.22 -0.87 17.85
N VAL A 157 10.64 -1.34 16.76
CA VAL A 157 9.42 -0.77 16.17
C VAL A 157 8.23 -0.95 17.11
N HIS A 158 8.08 -2.14 17.70
CA HIS A 158 7.04 -2.42 18.68
C HIS A 158 7.18 -1.55 19.94
N ALA A 159 8.41 -1.31 20.41
CA ALA A 159 8.68 -0.40 21.53
C ALA A 159 8.23 1.04 21.27
N ARG A 160 8.05 1.43 20.00
CA ARG A 160 7.50 2.72 19.57
C ARG A 160 5.97 2.69 19.39
N GLY A 161 5.31 1.58 19.71
CA GLY A 161 3.85 1.40 19.60
C GLY A 161 3.35 1.21 18.17
N MET A 162 4.23 0.88 17.21
CA MET A 162 3.86 0.61 15.82
C MET A 162 3.82 -0.89 15.53
N ARG A 163 3.03 -1.27 14.53
CA ARG A 163 3.02 -2.62 13.94
C ARG A 163 4.06 -2.75 12.83
N VAL A 164 4.53 -3.98 12.60
CA VAL A 164 5.51 -4.30 11.55
C VAL A 164 4.87 -5.21 10.51
N ILE A 165 4.79 -4.75 9.26
CA ILE A 165 4.27 -5.49 8.11
C ILE A 165 5.31 -5.44 6.98
N PRO A 166 6.27 -6.37 6.92
CA PRO A 166 7.30 -6.38 5.87
C PRO A 166 6.74 -6.78 4.49
N TRP A 167 7.47 -6.40 3.43
CA TRP A 167 7.16 -6.63 2.02
C TRP A 167 8.40 -7.05 1.24
N THR A 168 8.31 -7.83 0.13
CA THR A 168 7.21 -8.73 -0.23
C THR A 168 7.72 -10.15 0.00
N LEU A 169 6.94 -10.99 0.65
CA LEU A 169 7.33 -12.35 1.02
C LEU A 169 6.64 -13.37 0.09
N GLY A 170 7.42 -14.23 -0.58
CA GLY A 170 6.94 -15.16 -1.60
C GLY A 170 7.00 -16.65 -1.23
N SER A 171 7.62 -17.02 -0.09
CA SER A 171 7.86 -18.41 0.26
C SER A 171 7.50 -18.77 1.71
N THR A 172 7.21 -20.05 1.94
CA THR A 172 6.95 -20.58 3.30
C THR A 172 8.13 -20.34 4.25
N ALA A 173 9.35 -20.46 3.76
CA ALA A 173 10.56 -20.20 4.56
C ALA A 173 10.64 -18.73 5.03
N GLU A 174 10.25 -17.79 4.16
CA GLU A 174 10.18 -16.38 4.53
C GLU A 174 9.05 -16.10 5.52
N TRP A 175 7.89 -16.74 5.34
CA TRP A 175 6.77 -16.61 6.28
C TRP A 175 7.10 -17.17 7.66
N ASP A 176 7.78 -18.36 7.72
CA ASP A 176 8.28 -18.94 8.98
C ASP A 176 9.29 -18.01 9.66
N ARG A 177 10.22 -17.42 8.88
CA ARG A 177 11.20 -16.46 9.39
C ARG A 177 10.52 -15.20 9.93
N ALA A 178 9.57 -14.63 9.18
CA ALA A 178 8.81 -13.45 9.59
C ALA A 178 8.02 -13.71 10.88
N ARG A 179 7.29 -14.83 10.94
CA ARG A 179 6.61 -15.29 12.15
C ARG A 179 7.56 -15.44 13.32
N GLY A 180 8.73 -16.07 13.09
CA GLY A 180 9.77 -16.22 14.10
C GLY A 180 10.34 -14.90 14.62
N MET A 181 10.30 -13.83 13.85
CA MET A 181 10.68 -12.47 14.27
C MET A 181 9.57 -11.75 15.03
N GLY A 182 8.32 -12.23 14.97
CA GLY A 182 7.19 -11.62 15.66
C GLY A 182 6.53 -10.46 14.93
N VAL A 183 6.58 -10.43 13.59
CA VAL A 183 5.88 -9.41 12.79
C VAL A 183 4.35 -9.53 12.91
N ASP A 184 3.62 -8.45 12.73
CA ASP A 184 2.15 -8.39 12.88
C ASP A 184 1.40 -8.87 11.64
N GLY A 185 2.07 -8.96 10.52
CA GLY A 185 1.57 -9.40 9.23
C GLY A 185 2.66 -9.31 8.18
N PHE A 186 2.34 -9.56 6.93
CA PHE A 186 3.26 -9.38 5.80
C PHE A 186 2.50 -9.18 4.48
N ALA A 187 3.14 -8.51 3.52
CA ALA A 187 2.64 -8.43 2.15
C ALA A 187 3.15 -9.62 1.32
N THR A 188 2.28 -10.18 0.47
CA THR A 188 2.59 -11.31 -0.41
C THR A 188 1.76 -11.27 -1.69
N ASP A 189 2.34 -11.76 -2.80
CA ASP A 189 1.66 -11.92 -4.09
C ASP A 189 0.79 -13.20 -4.15
N ASP A 190 0.92 -14.13 -3.18
CA ASP A 190 0.13 -15.36 -3.10
C ASP A 190 -0.62 -15.47 -1.74
N PRO A 191 -1.65 -14.64 -1.54
CA PRO A 191 -2.36 -14.59 -0.26
C PRO A 191 -3.07 -15.91 0.08
N CYS A 192 -3.57 -16.65 -0.92
CA CYS A 192 -4.25 -17.91 -0.66
C CYS A 192 -3.29 -19.01 -0.21
N LYS A 193 -2.07 -19.05 -0.72
CA LYS A 193 -1.03 -19.98 -0.24
C LYS A 193 -0.56 -19.57 1.16
N ALA A 194 -0.38 -18.27 1.42
CA ALA A 194 -0.01 -17.76 2.74
C ALA A 194 -1.09 -18.07 3.78
N ARG A 195 -2.38 -17.95 3.44
CA ARG A 195 -3.48 -18.32 4.34
C ARG A 195 -3.45 -19.81 4.66
N ARG A 196 -3.33 -20.71 3.67
CA ARG A 196 -3.18 -22.15 3.92
C ARG A 196 -2.00 -22.47 4.83
N TRP A 197 -0.83 -21.82 4.60
CA TRP A 197 0.32 -21.97 5.49
C TRP A 197 -0.03 -21.53 6.91
N ARG A 198 -0.62 -20.34 7.10
CA ARG A 198 -1.03 -19.85 8.42
C ARG A 198 -1.91 -20.85 9.17
N ASP A 199 -2.88 -21.45 8.48
CA ASP A 199 -3.83 -22.41 9.05
C ASP A 199 -3.15 -23.73 9.48
N THR A 200 -1.94 -24.03 8.97
CA THR A 200 -1.15 -25.24 9.38
C THR A 200 -0.23 -24.98 10.59
N VAL A 201 0.04 -23.72 10.94
CA VAL A 201 1.00 -23.34 11.99
C VAL A 201 0.34 -22.69 13.21
N GLN A 202 -0.99 -22.58 13.23
CA GLN A 202 -1.81 -22.26 14.38
C GLN A 202 -2.09 -23.49 15.19
#